data_b503cd9c51191c9d6a9b6b0258052198
#
_entry.id   b503cd9c51191c9d6a9b6b0258052198
#
_cell.length_a   1.000
_cell.length_b   1.000
_cell.length_c   1.000
_cell.angle_alpha   90.00
_cell.angle_beta   90.00
_cell.angle_gamma   90.00
#
_symmetry.space_group_name_H-M   'P 1'
#
loop_
_entity.id
_entity.type
_entity.pdbx_description
1 polymer ?
#
loop_
_entity_poly.entity_id
_entity_poly.type
_entity_poly.pdbx_seq_one_letter_code
_entity_poly.pdbx_strand_id
1 'polypeptide(L)'
;GTDQGKISSINALGIVSKILKKDISEVGTTTYRPPYAPLNFSAIAGRSTYEFYDPIRKTPIHPWHVKHKAVFEDVGQWKRPWYFKKYEKETMHEAVQRESKQVRKSAGILDGSTLGKIEIKGKDALAFVNLIYTNSFTKMKPMTARYALMLGEDGMVKDDGIVCKINDQHFIT
;
A
#
# COMPACT_ATOMS: atom_id res chain seq x y z
N GLY A 1 -10.05 -5.56 9.54
CA GLY A 1 -9.76 -6.62 8.60
C GLY A 1 -10.93 -7.55 8.44
N THR A 2 -11.25 -7.90 7.23
CA THR A 2 -12.25 -8.92 6.94
C THR A 2 -11.71 -10.28 7.35
N ASP A 3 -12.58 -11.25 7.62
CA ASP A 3 -12.18 -12.63 7.93
C ASP A 3 -11.31 -13.26 6.82
N GLN A 4 -11.46 -12.80 5.59
CA GLN A 4 -10.59 -13.16 4.46
C GLN A 4 -9.13 -12.77 4.67
N GLY A 5 -8.84 -11.58 5.19
CA GLY A 5 -7.47 -11.17 5.50
C GLY A 5 -6.83 -12.06 6.57
N LYS A 6 -7.60 -12.44 7.58
CA LYS A 6 -7.15 -13.39 8.62
C LYS A 6 -6.86 -14.77 8.03
N ILE A 7 -7.74 -15.29 7.19
CA ILE A 7 -7.56 -16.61 6.54
C ILE A 7 -6.30 -16.62 5.67
N SER A 8 -6.08 -15.60 4.86
CA SER A 8 -4.89 -15.49 4.02
C SER A 8 -3.60 -15.43 4.83
N SER A 9 -3.59 -14.64 5.91
CA SER A 9 -2.46 -14.54 6.83
C SER A 9 -2.17 -15.87 7.54
N ILE A 10 -3.20 -16.57 8.01
CA ILE A 10 -3.07 -17.88 8.65
C ILE A 10 -2.48 -18.90 7.66
N ASN A 11 -2.93 -18.92 6.42
CA ASN A 11 -2.41 -19.83 5.40
C ASN A 11 -0.93 -19.55 5.09
N ALA A 12 -0.55 -18.30 4.93
CA ALA A 12 0.85 -17.90 4.71
C ALA A 12 1.72 -18.29 5.91
N LEU A 13 1.28 -17.95 7.13
CA LEU A 13 1.98 -18.31 8.36
C LEU A 13 2.10 -19.83 8.53
N GLY A 14 1.06 -20.61 8.19
CA GLY A 14 1.09 -22.07 8.23
C GLY A 14 2.12 -22.66 7.25
N ILE A 15 2.30 -22.08 6.08
CA ILE A 15 3.33 -22.48 5.12
C ILE A 15 4.72 -22.17 5.67
N VAL A 16 4.94 -20.94 6.16
CA VAL A 16 6.22 -20.51 6.73
C VAL A 16 6.59 -21.36 7.96
N SER A 17 5.63 -21.63 8.85
CA SER A 17 5.79 -22.53 10.01
C SER A 17 6.30 -23.91 9.59
N LYS A 18 5.71 -24.50 8.57
CA LYS A 18 6.14 -25.81 8.03
C LYS A 18 7.55 -25.75 7.43
N ILE A 19 7.87 -24.73 6.67
CA ILE A 19 9.20 -24.57 6.05
C ILE A 19 10.28 -24.39 7.11
N LEU A 20 10.04 -23.53 8.11
CA LEU A 20 10.99 -23.21 9.17
C LEU A 20 10.99 -24.25 10.31
N LYS A 21 10.03 -25.19 10.34
CA LYS A 21 9.80 -26.16 11.43
C LYS A 21 9.66 -25.48 12.80
N LYS A 22 8.96 -24.36 12.84
CA LYS A 22 8.67 -23.58 14.05
C LYS A 22 7.17 -23.55 14.30
N ASP A 23 6.78 -23.29 15.55
CA ASP A 23 5.38 -23.05 15.88
C ASP A 23 4.86 -21.81 15.14
N ILE A 24 3.57 -21.81 14.80
CA ILE A 24 2.97 -20.70 14.06
C ILE A 24 3.03 -19.38 14.83
N SER A 25 3.03 -19.44 16.16
CA SER A 25 3.19 -18.27 17.03
C SER A 25 4.59 -17.65 16.97
N GLU A 26 5.59 -18.43 16.54
CA GLU A 26 7.00 -17.98 16.43
C GLU A 26 7.35 -17.42 15.05
N VAL A 27 6.49 -17.60 14.05
CA VAL A 27 6.76 -17.13 12.69
C VAL A 27 6.19 -15.74 12.42
N GLY A 28 5.63 -15.11 13.43
CA GLY A 28 5.10 -13.76 13.37
C GLY A 28 3.61 -13.68 13.07
N THR A 29 3.07 -12.49 13.21
CA THR A 29 1.67 -12.18 12.94
C THR A 29 1.53 -10.96 12.07
N THR A 30 0.46 -10.90 11.29
CA THR A 30 0.13 -9.70 10.51
C THR A 30 -0.27 -8.57 11.44
N THR A 31 0.37 -7.42 11.28
CA THR A 31 -0.01 -6.19 11.98
C THR A 31 -0.93 -5.37 11.10
N TYR A 32 -2.08 -4.97 11.65
CA TYR A 32 -3.03 -4.14 10.93
C TYR A 32 -2.61 -2.68 10.98
N ARG A 33 -2.80 -1.96 9.88
CA ARG A 33 -2.63 -0.51 9.82
C ARG A 33 -3.84 0.20 10.42
N PRO A 34 -3.67 1.37 11.08
CA PRO A 34 -4.81 2.19 11.53
C PRO A 34 -5.67 2.66 10.32
N PRO A 35 -6.96 2.94 10.51
CA PRO A 35 -7.69 2.81 11.77
C PRO A 35 -7.98 1.35 12.13
N TYR A 36 -7.86 1.02 13.41
CA TYR A 36 -8.22 -0.30 13.92
C TYR A 36 -9.73 -0.37 14.16
N ALA A 37 -10.37 -1.37 13.59
CA ALA A 37 -11.80 -1.62 13.82
C ALA A 37 -11.99 -2.98 14.51
N PRO A 38 -12.94 -3.10 15.46
CA PRO A 38 -13.74 -2.02 16.03
C PRO A 38 -12.93 -1.09 16.95
N LEU A 39 -13.27 0.21 16.92
CA LEU A 39 -12.70 1.19 17.83
C LEU A 39 -13.49 1.18 19.15
N ASN A 40 -12.79 1.15 20.27
CA ASN A 40 -13.39 1.34 21.58
C ASN A 40 -13.77 2.82 21.79
N PHE A 41 -14.85 3.09 22.54
CA PHE A 41 -15.22 4.45 22.90
C PHE A 41 -14.11 5.23 23.60
N SER A 42 -13.23 4.55 24.34
CA SER A 42 -12.05 5.15 24.96
C SER A 42 -11.02 5.66 23.95
N ALA A 43 -10.95 5.10 22.76
CA ALA A 43 -10.09 5.58 21.69
C ALA A 43 -10.68 6.82 20.98
N ILE A 44 -11.97 7.09 21.17
CA ILE A 44 -12.68 8.28 20.71
C ILE A 44 -12.60 9.37 21.79
N ALA A 45 -11.42 9.59 22.34
CA ALA A 45 -11.22 10.59 23.37
C ALA A 45 -11.24 12.01 22.77
N GLY A 46 -12.10 12.86 23.31
CA GLY A 46 -12.09 14.29 23.07
C GLY A 46 -13.18 14.76 22.10
N ARG A 47 -14.31 15.17 22.67
CA ARG A 47 -15.37 15.88 21.91
C ARG A 47 -14.88 17.16 21.23
N SER A 48 -13.69 17.64 21.62
CA SER A 48 -13.03 18.83 21.07
C SER A 48 -12.20 18.56 19.82
N THR A 49 -12.04 17.30 19.41
CA THR A 49 -11.21 16.96 18.23
C THR A 49 -12.00 16.94 16.93
N TYR A 50 -13.34 16.83 17.00
CA TYR A 50 -14.23 16.91 15.83
C TYR A 50 -13.63 16.29 14.55
N GLU A 51 -13.38 17.10 13.54
CA GLU A 51 -12.82 16.70 12.24
C GLU A 51 -11.39 16.14 12.33
N PHE A 52 -10.65 16.47 13.38
CA PHE A 52 -9.31 15.93 13.61
C PHE A 52 -9.32 14.49 14.11
N TYR A 53 -10.45 13.99 14.57
CA TYR A 53 -10.59 12.60 15.01
C TYR A 53 -10.40 11.60 13.87
N ASP A 54 -10.98 11.91 12.72
CA ASP A 54 -10.85 11.10 11.49
C ASP A 54 -10.65 12.05 10.30
N PRO A 55 -9.47 12.70 10.20
CA PRO A 55 -9.23 13.67 9.15
C PRO A 55 -9.23 12.99 7.78
N ILE A 56 -10.02 13.53 6.88
CA ILE A 56 -10.12 13.05 5.50
C ILE A 56 -8.98 13.64 4.68
N ARG A 57 -8.12 12.77 4.13
CA ARG A 57 -7.08 13.13 3.19
C ARG A 57 -7.55 12.91 1.75
N LYS A 58 -7.26 13.87 0.89
CA LYS A 58 -7.62 13.85 -0.53
C LYS A 58 -6.36 14.01 -1.38
N THR A 59 -6.29 13.28 -2.48
CA THR A 59 -5.19 13.44 -3.44
C THR A 59 -5.29 14.76 -4.19
N PRO A 60 -4.20 15.29 -4.77
CA PRO A 60 -4.24 16.54 -5.54
C PRO A 60 -5.26 16.53 -6.69
N ILE A 61 -5.52 15.34 -7.28
CA ILE A 61 -6.47 15.18 -8.38
C ILE A 61 -7.86 14.70 -7.94
N HIS A 62 -8.14 14.72 -6.63
CA HIS A 62 -9.46 14.32 -6.09
C HIS A 62 -10.66 15.02 -6.76
N PRO A 63 -10.63 16.33 -7.07
CA PRO A 63 -11.74 16.97 -7.78
C PRO A 63 -12.00 16.35 -9.17
N TRP A 64 -10.96 15.91 -9.85
CA TRP A 64 -11.09 15.22 -11.13
C TRP A 64 -11.78 13.86 -10.95
N HIS A 65 -11.41 13.10 -9.93
CA HIS A 65 -12.05 11.84 -9.61
C HIS A 65 -13.55 12.00 -9.33
N VAL A 66 -13.93 13.00 -8.53
CA VAL A 66 -15.33 13.32 -8.25
C VAL A 66 -16.09 13.65 -9.54
N LYS A 67 -15.51 14.52 -10.38
CA LYS A 67 -16.10 14.89 -11.67
C LYS A 67 -16.33 13.67 -12.58
N HIS A 68 -15.47 12.65 -12.49
CA HIS A 68 -15.57 11.43 -13.30
C HIS A 68 -16.30 10.28 -12.59
N LYS A 69 -17.08 10.60 -11.56
CA LYS A 69 -17.94 9.66 -10.84
C LYS A 69 -17.17 8.50 -10.18
N ALA A 70 -16.00 8.80 -9.64
CA ALA A 70 -15.28 7.83 -8.84
C ALA A 70 -16.09 7.45 -7.60
N VAL A 71 -16.12 6.17 -7.30
CA VAL A 71 -16.49 5.65 -6.00
C VAL A 71 -15.20 5.51 -5.19
N PHE A 72 -15.22 6.00 -3.96
CA PHE A 72 -14.03 6.04 -3.12
C PHE A 72 -14.06 4.92 -2.08
N GLU A 73 -12.87 4.42 -1.76
CA GLU A 73 -12.61 3.59 -0.59
C GLU A 73 -11.72 4.34 0.39
N ASP A 74 -11.84 4.02 1.67
CA ASP A 74 -10.99 4.54 2.71
C ASP A 74 -9.74 3.65 2.87
N VAL A 75 -8.56 4.25 2.62
CA VAL A 75 -7.27 3.63 2.86
C VAL A 75 -6.56 4.44 3.92
N GLY A 76 -6.68 4.00 5.17
CA GLY A 76 -6.41 4.86 6.31
C GLY A 76 -7.30 6.09 6.23
N GLN A 77 -6.70 7.26 6.26
CA GLN A 77 -7.41 8.55 6.17
C GLN A 77 -7.61 9.05 4.72
N TRP A 78 -7.09 8.34 3.73
CA TRP A 78 -7.16 8.73 2.34
C TRP A 78 -8.45 8.27 1.68
N LYS A 79 -9.12 9.17 0.96
CA LYS A 79 -10.16 8.83 -0.01
C LYS A 79 -9.48 8.44 -1.33
N ARG A 80 -9.30 7.14 -1.52
CA ARG A 80 -8.70 6.59 -2.74
C ARG A 80 -9.80 6.24 -3.74
N PRO A 81 -9.68 6.61 -5.05
CA PRO A 81 -10.64 6.14 -6.04
C PRO A 81 -10.54 4.62 -6.17
N TRP A 82 -11.67 3.95 -6.04
CA TRP A 82 -11.76 2.50 -6.12
C TRP A 82 -12.11 2.04 -7.53
N TYR A 83 -13.20 2.61 -8.09
CA TYR A 83 -13.63 2.42 -9.47
C TYR A 83 -14.43 3.63 -9.94
N PHE A 84 -14.65 3.75 -11.27
CA PHE A 84 -15.38 4.85 -11.87
C PHE A 84 -16.68 4.36 -12.49
N LYS A 85 -17.81 4.91 -12.07
CA LYS A 85 -19.11 4.57 -12.63
C LYS A 85 -19.28 5.15 -14.04
N LYS A 86 -19.68 4.33 -14.99
CA LYS A 86 -20.10 4.77 -16.32
C LYS A 86 -21.56 5.21 -16.33
N TYR A 87 -22.41 4.56 -15.53
CA TYR A 87 -23.83 4.88 -15.34
C TYR A 87 -24.20 4.66 -13.88
N GLU A 88 -25.32 5.26 -13.44
CA GLU A 88 -25.64 5.38 -12.01
C GLU A 88 -25.84 4.03 -11.29
N LYS A 89 -26.46 3.08 -11.97
CA LYS A 89 -26.74 1.75 -11.41
C LYS A 89 -25.62 0.73 -11.65
N GLU A 90 -24.50 1.14 -12.22
CA GLU A 90 -23.36 0.24 -12.44
C GLU A 90 -22.83 -0.27 -11.11
N THR A 91 -22.78 -1.59 -10.97
CA THR A 91 -22.22 -2.26 -9.81
C THR A 91 -20.68 -2.20 -9.85
N MET A 92 -20.06 -2.40 -8.69
CA MET A 92 -18.60 -2.49 -8.60
C MET A 92 -18.04 -3.57 -9.53
N HIS A 93 -18.67 -4.75 -9.55
CA HIS A 93 -18.18 -5.87 -10.37
C HIS A 93 -18.22 -5.56 -11.88
N GLU A 94 -19.29 -4.91 -12.34
CA GLU A 94 -19.41 -4.49 -13.74
C GLU A 94 -18.36 -3.44 -14.10
N ALA A 95 -18.17 -2.44 -13.23
CA ALA A 95 -17.15 -1.41 -13.42
C ALA A 95 -15.74 -2.00 -13.46
N VAL A 96 -15.37 -2.85 -12.50
CA VAL A 96 -14.07 -3.51 -12.44
C VAL A 96 -13.81 -4.38 -13.67
N GLN A 97 -14.80 -5.16 -14.12
CA GLN A 97 -14.66 -5.95 -15.34
C GLN A 97 -14.44 -5.08 -16.58
N ARG A 98 -15.17 -3.98 -16.68
CA ARG A 98 -15.07 -3.03 -17.78
C ARG A 98 -13.71 -2.35 -17.79
N GLU A 99 -13.25 -1.84 -16.64
CA GLU A 99 -11.96 -1.17 -16.49
C GLU A 99 -10.79 -2.11 -16.76
N SER A 100 -10.85 -3.32 -16.22
CA SER A 100 -9.82 -4.36 -16.47
C SER A 100 -9.72 -4.73 -17.94
N LYS A 101 -10.86 -4.88 -18.65
CA LYS A 101 -10.88 -5.12 -20.09
C LYS A 101 -10.32 -3.93 -20.86
N GLN A 102 -10.60 -2.70 -20.42
CA GLN A 102 -10.09 -1.49 -21.06
C GLN A 102 -8.55 -1.39 -20.95
N VAL A 103 -7.99 -1.64 -19.78
CA VAL A 103 -6.53 -1.65 -19.57
C VAL A 103 -5.84 -2.66 -20.50
N ARG A 104 -6.45 -3.83 -20.71
CA ARG A 104 -5.90 -4.86 -21.61
C ARG A 104 -5.99 -4.50 -23.09
N LYS A 105 -6.97 -3.69 -23.48
CA LYS A 105 -7.16 -3.27 -24.88
C LYS A 105 -6.42 -1.99 -25.23
N SER A 106 -6.16 -1.14 -24.27
CA SER A 106 -5.61 0.20 -24.44
C SER A 106 -4.77 0.58 -23.23
N ALA A 107 -5.08 1.68 -22.57
CA ALA A 107 -4.36 2.19 -21.41
C ALA A 107 -5.30 2.42 -20.24
N GLY A 108 -4.74 2.45 -19.03
CA GLY A 108 -5.40 2.85 -17.80
C GLY A 108 -4.54 3.82 -17.00
N ILE A 109 -5.18 4.56 -16.10
CA ILE A 109 -4.55 5.47 -15.16
C ILE A 109 -4.85 4.99 -13.75
N LEU A 110 -3.84 4.96 -12.91
CA LEU A 110 -3.95 4.69 -11.48
C LEU A 110 -3.44 5.90 -10.70
N ASP A 111 -4.25 6.40 -9.76
CA ASP A 111 -3.81 7.43 -8.81
C ASP A 111 -3.03 6.79 -7.65
N GLY A 112 -1.71 6.84 -7.71
CA GLY A 112 -0.80 6.36 -6.67
C GLY A 112 -0.42 7.42 -5.63
N SER A 113 -1.09 8.58 -5.61
CA SER A 113 -0.70 9.71 -4.76
C SER A 113 -0.86 9.46 -3.26
N THR A 114 -1.59 8.41 -2.86
CA THR A 114 -1.74 8.02 -1.45
C THR A 114 -0.51 7.34 -0.87
N LEU A 115 0.39 6.85 -1.73
CA LEU A 115 1.63 6.22 -1.31
C LEU A 115 2.67 7.26 -0.89
N GLY A 116 3.51 6.96 0.08
CA GLY A 116 4.67 7.77 0.44
C GLY A 116 5.69 7.81 -0.71
N LYS A 117 6.41 8.91 -0.85
CA LYS A 117 7.54 9.04 -1.78
C LYS A 117 8.72 9.56 -0.99
N ILE A 118 9.82 8.83 -1.04
CA ILE A 118 11.06 9.21 -0.37
C ILE A 118 12.15 9.31 -1.43
N GLU A 119 12.77 10.47 -1.52
CA GLU A 119 13.90 10.69 -2.40
C GLU A 119 15.19 10.48 -1.64
N ILE A 120 16.07 9.62 -2.16
CA ILE A 120 17.37 9.26 -1.59
C ILE A 120 18.46 9.70 -2.57
N LYS A 121 19.26 10.70 -2.18
CA LYS A 121 20.35 11.27 -3.00
C LYS A 121 21.66 11.31 -2.25
N GLY A 122 22.75 11.05 -2.96
CA GLY A 122 24.12 11.17 -2.47
C GLY A 122 25.01 10.05 -2.96
N LYS A 123 26.33 10.22 -2.74
CA LYS A 123 27.34 9.25 -3.17
C LYS A 123 27.11 7.84 -2.59
N ASP A 124 26.50 7.75 -1.42
CA ASP A 124 26.27 6.51 -0.70
C ASP A 124 24.82 5.96 -0.90
N ALA A 125 24.01 6.57 -1.79
CA ALA A 125 22.60 6.21 -1.98
C ALA A 125 22.44 4.72 -2.35
N LEU A 126 23.26 4.19 -3.25
CA LEU A 126 23.21 2.78 -3.62
C LEU A 126 23.54 1.86 -2.43
N ALA A 127 24.55 2.20 -1.65
CA ALA A 127 24.91 1.42 -0.46
C ALA A 127 23.78 1.47 0.57
N PHE A 128 23.18 2.63 0.77
CA PHE A 128 22.08 2.82 1.70
C PHE A 128 20.81 2.02 1.31
N VAL A 129 20.36 2.06 0.06
CA VAL A 129 19.20 1.27 -0.35
C VAL A 129 19.46 -0.24 -0.30
N ASN A 130 20.69 -0.70 -0.57
CA ASN A 130 21.07 -2.10 -0.40
C ASN A 130 21.11 -2.53 1.08
N LEU A 131 21.29 -1.58 2.01
CA LEU A 131 21.28 -1.85 3.44
C LEU A 131 19.87 -2.01 4.00
N ILE A 132 18.94 -1.13 3.58
CA ILE A 132 17.60 -1.05 4.18
C ILE A 132 16.57 -1.97 3.51
N TYR A 133 16.79 -2.37 2.27
CA TYR A 133 15.88 -3.25 1.54
C TYR A 133 16.49 -4.64 1.31
N THR A 134 15.63 -5.63 1.22
CA THR A 134 16.03 -7.05 1.02
C THR A 134 16.62 -7.34 -0.36
N ASN A 135 16.35 -6.49 -1.34
CA ASN A 135 16.82 -6.67 -2.71
C ASN A 135 18.24 -6.09 -2.90
N SER A 136 18.99 -6.64 -3.86
CA SER A 136 20.20 -5.99 -4.36
C SER A 136 19.86 -5.10 -5.56
N PHE A 137 20.25 -3.83 -5.47
CA PHE A 137 20.06 -2.81 -6.51
C PHE A 137 21.33 -2.54 -7.32
N THR A 138 22.47 -3.20 -6.96
CA THR A 138 23.76 -3.01 -7.60
C THR A 138 23.73 -3.23 -9.12
N LYS A 139 23.08 -4.32 -9.55
CA LYS A 139 22.96 -4.64 -10.99
C LYS A 139 21.68 -4.11 -11.63
N MET A 140 20.90 -3.31 -10.90
CA MET A 140 19.68 -2.70 -11.40
C MET A 140 20.02 -1.60 -12.40
N LYS A 141 19.39 -1.64 -13.59
CA LYS A 141 19.59 -0.62 -14.61
C LYS A 141 19.00 0.73 -14.20
N PRO A 142 19.63 1.86 -14.53
CA PRO A 142 18.99 3.16 -14.40
C PRO A 142 17.63 3.22 -15.10
N MET A 143 16.74 4.08 -14.61
CA MET A 143 15.37 4.28 -15.09
C MET A 143 14.51 3.02 -15.02
N THR A 144 14.78 2.13 -14.11
CA THR A 144 13.95 0.95 -13.83
C THR A 144 13.44 0.96 -12.39
N ALA A 145 12.43 0.15 -12.13
CA ALA A 145 11.80 0.02 -10.83
C ALA A 145 11.75 -1.45 -10.39
N ARG A 146 11.81 -1.69 -9.08
CA ARG A 146 11.72 -3.02 -8.50
C ARG A 146 10.96 -2.96 -7.19
N TYR A 147 10.04 -3.90 -6.99
CA TYR A 147 9.39 -4.11 -5.69
C TYR A 147 10.40 -4.59 -4.64
N ALA A 148 10.32 -4.08 -3.44
CA ALA A 148 11.23 -4.38 -2.36
C ALA A 148 10.54 -4.36 -1.00
N LEU A 149 11.12 -5.09 -0.06
CA LEU A 149 10.68 -5.15 1.33
C LEU A 149 11.74 -4.52 2.24
N MET A 150 11.28 -3.74 3.20
CA MET A 150 12.07 -3.23 4.30
C MET A 150 11.77 -4.09 5.53
N LEU A 151 12.80 -4.71 6.10
CA LEU A 151 12.68 -5.56 7.28
C LEU A 151 13.30 -4.88 8.51
N GLY A 152 12.80 -5.27 9.68
CA GLY A 152 13.48 -5.03 10.95
C GLY A 152 14.62 -6.02 11.18
N GLU A 153 15.42 -5.79 12.22
CA GLU A 153 16.50 -6.71 12.65
C GLU A 153 15.95 -8.08 13.09
N ASP A 154 14.70 -8.12 13.48
CA ASP A 154 13.92 -9.32 13.80
C ASP A 154 13.41 -10.08 12.56
N GLY A 155 13.68 -9.56 11.34
CA GLY A 155 13.20 -10.11 10.08
C GLY A 155 11.73 -9.82 9.77
N MET A 156 11.05 -9.04 10.60
CA MET A 156 9.65 -8.67 10.36
C MET A 156 9.55 -7.52 9.38
N VAL A 157 8.51 -7.56 8.53
CA VAL A 157 8.26 -6.50 7.53
C VAL A 157 7.88 -5.21 8.24
N LYS A 158 8.67 -4.17 8.03
CA LYS A 158 8.39 -2.80 8.48
C LYS A 158 7.64 -1.99 7.43
N ASP A 159 8.04 -2.14 6.17
CA ASP A 159 7.40 -1.48 5.04
C ASP A 159 7.67 -2.24 3.74
N ASP A 160 6.91 -1.90 2.71
CA ASP A 160 7.06 -2.43 1.36
C ASP A 160 6.83 -1.33 0.33
N GLY A 161 7.34 -1.52 -0.87
CA GLY A 161 7.11 -0.54 -1.92
C GLY A 161 7.94 -0.78 -3.18
N ILE A 162 7.95 0.24 -4.02
CA ILE A 162 8.70 0.24 -5.27
C ILE A 162 9.93 1.11 -5.10
N VAL A 163 11.09 0.55 -5.38
CA VAL A 163 12.36 1.29 -5.44
C VAL A 163 12.67 1.58 -6.91
N CYS A 164 12.69 2.86 -7.27
CA CYS A 164 13.04 3.35 -8.60
C CYS A 164 14.49 3.83 -8.59
N LYS A 165 15.32 3.31 -9.48
CA LYS A 165 16.70 3.74 -9.65
C LYS A 165 16.79 4.77 -10.79
N ILE A 166 17.11 6.01 -10.47
CA ILE A 166 17.41 7.04 -11.48
C ILE A 166 18.87 6.88 -11.93
N ASN A 167 19.78 6.77 -10.98
CA ASN A 167 21.19 6.39 -11.16
C ASN A 167 21.75 5.86 -9.84
N ASP A 168 23.06 5.58 -9.73
CA ASP A 168 23.66 5.02 -8.52
C ASP A 168 23.67 5.98 -7.31
N GLN A 169 23.47 7.26 -7.55
CA GLN A 169 23.43 8.29 -6.51
C GLN A 169 22.02 8.86 -6.27
N HIS A 170 21.00 8.30 -6.96
CA HIS A 170 19.66 8.84 -6.88
C HIS A 170 18.59 7.75 -7.03
N PHE A 171 17.82 7.55 -5.98
CA PHE A 171 16.69 6.63 -5.90
C PHE A 171 15.43 7.35 -5.44
N ILE A 172 14.27 6.82 -5.81
CA ILE A 172 12.95 7.19 -5.30
C ILE A 172 12.27 5.91 -4.83
N THR A 173 11.81 5.93 -3.59
CA THR A 173 11.06 4.80 -3.01
C THR A 173 9.66 5.22 -2.61
#